data_b84ff9ee3201814dee3aed1719f1e7d3
#
_entry.id   b84ff9ee3201814dee3aed1719f1e7d3
#
_cell.length_a   1.000
_cell.length_b   1.000
_cell.length_c   1.000
_cell.angle_alpha   90.00
_cell.angle_beta   90.00
_cell.angle_gamma   90.00
#
_symmetry.space_group_name_H-M   'P 1'
#
loop_
_entity.id
_entity.type
_entity.pdbx_description
1 polymer ?
#
loop_
_entity_poly.entity_id
_entity_poly.type
_entity_poly.pdbx_seq_one_letter_code
_entity_poly.pdbx_strand_id
1 'polypeptide(L)'
;MSTDAGTVPTKPTLQNFTLDELAQFTAEGAFGPTASPDFRVFYVGRDDVHGVLMYLYTRVSLSVKMNMFGYDDQNLNNVLMGLVENPSVMVQVTLDKSQASCPTERSIHSSDHGQDAAGYANDFAVGDSSTGQISHTKGGILDGIVAFEGSTNWSSSGEGTGISLDAAKQAPGFKAQNNTLAVYVNTHEIAKFAARLDYEHGVAAAQPQPSFPASSSSSAADAAGGES
;
A
#
# COMPACT_ATOMS: atom_id res chain seq x y z
N MET A 1 17.31 41.55 19.95
CA MET A 1 16.73 40.23 20.24
C MET A 1 16.43 39.57 18.91
N SER A 2 17.26 38.63 18.49
CA SER A 2 17.06 37.89 17.25
C SER A 2 16.11 36.75 17.58
N THR A 3 14.90 36.73 16.98
CA THR A 3 13.99 35.62 17.05
C THR A 3 14.49 34.57 16.07
N ASP A 4 15.11 33.55 16.59
CA ASP A 4 15.43 32.32 15.86
C ASP A 4 14.09 31.65 15.44
N ALA A 5 13.75 31.83 14.18
CA ALA A 5 12.60 31.16 13.59
C ALA A 5 12.97 29.66 13.46
N GLY A 6 12.59 28.89 14.46
CA GLY A 6 12.79 27.44 14.46
C GLY A 6 12.28 26.84 13.14
N THR A 7 13.20 26.32 12.34
CA THR A 7 12.88 25.55 11.13
C THR A 7 12.00 24.36 11.52
N VAL A 8 10.74 24.39 11.12
CA VAL A 8 9.85 23.23 11.24
C VAL A 8 10.52 22.09 10.45
N PRO A 9 10.76 20.93 11.05
CA PRO A 9 11.35 19.82 10.34
C PRO A 9 10.45 19.44 9.17
N THR A 10 10.95 19.57 7.94
CA THR A 10 10.23 19.14 6.75
C THR A 10 10.12 17.63 6.75
N LYS A 11 8.91 17.09 6.53
CA LYS A 11 8.67 15.65 6.39
C LYS A 11 9.60 15.10 5.29
N PRO A 12 10.30 13.98 5.50
CA PRO A 12 11.09 13.36 4.45
C PRO A 12 10.22 13.00 3.25
N THR A 13 10.72 13.25 2.02
CA THR A 13 10.03 12.94 0.77
C THR A 13 10.88 12.00 -0.09
N LEU A 14 10.31 11.46 -1.17
CA LEU A 14 11.03 10.62 -2.13
C LEU A 14 11.92 11.40 -3.10
N GLN A 15 11.92 12.75 -3.09
CA GLN A 15 12.65 13.56 -4.07
C GLN A 15 14.18 13.32 -4.09
N ASN A 16 14.75 12.95 -2.95
CA ASN A 16 16.18 12.62 -2.83
C ASN A 16 16.39 11.16 -2.40
N PHE A 17 15.38 10.32 -2.59
CA PHE A 17 15.44 8.93 -2.21
C PHE A 17 16.52 8.16 -2.95
N THR A 18 17.23 7.31 -2.23
CA THR A 18 18.16 6.33 -2.78
C THR A 18 17.79 4.93 -2.29
N LEU A 19 18.04 3.93 -3.12
CA LEU A 19 17.77 2.53 -2.74
C LEU A 19 18.58 2.07 -1.52
N ASP A 20 19.69 2.74 -1.22
CA ASP A 20 20.53 2.41 -0.05
C ASP A 20 19.84 2.71 1.28
N GLU A 21 18.86 3.63 1.30
CA GLU A 21 18.03 3.90 2.47
C GLU A 21 17.20 2.68 2.92
N LEU A 22 16.96 1.75 1.99
CA LEU A 22 16.22 0.53 2.27
C LEU A 22 17.08 -0.57 2.91
N ALA A 23 18.39 -0.38 3.05
CA ALA A 23 19.29 -1.36 3.66
C ALA A 23 18.85 -1.75 5.09
N GLN A 24 18.30 -0.79 5.84
CA GLN A 24 17.81 -1.00 7.20
C GLN A 24 16.71 -2.05 7.33
N PHE A 25 16.04 -2.41 6.22
CA PHE A 25 14.98 -3.42 6.17
C PHE A 25 15.46 -4.79 5.73
N THR A 26 16.74 -4.93 5.40
CA THR A 26 17.35 -6.23 5.13
C THR A 26 17.79 -6.91 6.42
N ALA A 27 17.87 -8.24 6.41
CA ALA A 27 18.36 -9.00 7.57
C ALA A 27 19.77 -8.60 8.01
N GLU A 28 20.60 -8.18 7.05
CA GLU A 28 22.01 -7.81 7.27
C GLU A 28 22.18 -6.31 7.61
N GLY A 29 21.14 -5.48 7.43
CA GLY A 29 21.23 -4.03 7.60
C GLY A 29 22.09 -3.31 6.56
N ALA A 30 22.48 -3.99 5.47
CA ALA A 30 23.36 -3.47 4.43
C ALA A 30 23.13 -4.18 3.10
N PHE A 31 23.49 -3.50 1.99
CA PHE A 31 23.62 -4.13 0.68
C PHE A 31 25.09 -4.43 0.37
N GLY A 32 25.33 -5.50 -0.39
CA GLY A 32 26.68 -5.86 -0.83
C GLY A 32 27.28 -4.80 -1.78
N PRO A 33 28.61 -4.73 -1.91
CA PRO A 33 29.30 -3.71 -2.71
C PRO A 33 29.03 -3.80 -4.22
N THR A 34 28.45 -4.90 -4.69
CA THR A 34 28.07 -5.13 -6.08
C THR A 34 26.55 -5.01 -6.31
N ALA A 35 25.83 -4.45 -5.33
CA ALA A 35 24.40 -4.23 -5.47
C ALA A 35 24.11 -3.28 -6.65
N SER A 36 23.03 -3.57 -7.40
CA SER A 36 22.61 -2.72 -8.52
C SER A 36 22.35 -1.29 -8.04
N PRO A 37 22.70 -0.24 -8.80
CA PRO A 37 22.39 1.14 -8.42
C PRO A 37 20.89 1.47 -8.52
N ASP A 38 20.10 0.70 -9.27
CA ASP A 38 18.73 1.02 -9.61
C ASP A 38 17.69 -0.07 -9.25
N PHE A 39 18.10 -1.13 -8.56
CA PHE A 39 17.25 -2.29 -8.26
C PHE A 39 17.60 -2.96 -6.93
N ARG A 40 16.57 -3.32 -6.13
CA ARG A 40 16.67 -4.12 -4.89
C ARG A 40 15.56 -5.15 -4.85
N VAL A 41 15.82 -6.30 -4.21
CA VAL A 41 14.81 -7.34 -3.94
C VAL A 41 14.82 -7.67 -2.46
N PHE A 42 13.64 -7.74 -1.90
CA PHE A 42 13.37 -8.13 -0.52
C PHE A 42 12.57 -9.43 -0.50
N TYR A 43 12.80 -10.26 0.49
CA TYR A 43 12.19 -11.58 0.60
C TYR A 43 11.45 -11.71 1.94
N VAL A 44 10.16 -11.99 1.86
CA VAL A 44 9.35 -12.25 3.06
C VAL A 44 9.95 -13.41 3.86
N GLY A 45 10.07 -13.24 5.17
CA GLY A 45 10.71 -14.19 6.07
C GLY A 45 12.23 -14.01 6.27
N ARG A 46 12.85 -13.16 5.43
CA ARG A 46 14.24 -12.71 5.62
C ARG A 46 14.31 -11.23 5.93
N ASP A 47 13.59 -10.43 5.16
CA ASP A 47 13.63 -8.97 5.19
C ASP A 47 12.30 -8.41 5.72
N ASP A 48 12.31 -7.18 6.22
CA ASP A 48 11.11 -6.46 6.65
C ASP A 48 10.41 -5.80 5.44
N VAL A 49 9.66 -6.61 4.70
CA VAL A 49 8.94 -6.16 3.48
C VAL A 49 7.86 -5.13 3.82
N HIS A 50 7.14 -5.30 4.94
CA HIS A 50 6.15 -4.32 5.40
C HIS A 50 6.81 -2.98 5.71
N GLY A 51 7.95 -3.00 6.41
CA GLY A 51 8.74 -1.80 6.70
C GLY A 51 9.19 -1.07 5.44
N VAL A 52 9.60 -1.80 4.39
CA VAL A 52 9.93 -1.19 3.07
C VAL A 52 8.72 -0.43 2.52
N LEU A 53 7.56 -1.07 2.44
CA LEU A 53 6.34 -0.44 1.91
C LEU A 53 5.93 0.78 2.74
N MET A 54 5.87 0.64 4.06
CA MET A 54 5.56 1.76 4.98
C MET A 54 6.54 2.92 4.83
N TYR A 55 7.84 2.61 4.69
CA TYR A 55 8.89 3.61 4.49
C TYR A 55 8.65 4.42 3.21
N LEU A 56 8.34 3.75 2.12
CA LEU A 56 8.09 4.38 0.83
C LEU A 56 6.80 5.21 0.84
N TYR A 57 5.68 4.62 1.26
CA TYR A 57 4.36 5.30 1.24
C TYR A 57 4.29 6.52 2.16
N THR A 58 4.93 6.46 3.33
CA THR A 58 4.98 7.62 4.25
C THR A 58 5.77 8.81 3.70
N ARG A 59 6.56 8.63 2.63
CA ARG A 59 7.37 9.68 1.98
C ARG A 59 6.78 10.21 0.69
N VAL A 60 5.67 9.67 0.25
CA VAL A 60 4.95 10.19 -0.93
C VAL A 60 4.55 11.65 -0.72
N SER A 61 4.70 12.44 -1.77
CA SER A 61 4.40 13.87 -1.76
C SER A 61 3.71 14.38 -3.04
N LEU A 62 3.74 13.61 -4.13
CA LEU A 62 3.19 14.02 -5.42
C LEU A 62 2.15 13.06 -5.97
N SER A 63 2.45 11.75 -5.98
CA SER A 63 1.54 10.79 -6.62
C SER A 63 1.72 9.35 -6.17
N VAL A 64 0.61 8.60 -6.24
CA VAL A 64 0.56 7.15 -6.13
C VAL A 64 -0.16 6.59 -7.35
N LYS A 65 0.43 5.60 -8.02
CA LYS A 65 -0.26 4.70 -8.95
C LYS A 65 -0.06 3.28 -8.46
N MET A 66 -1.12 2.54 -8.23
CA MET A 66 -1.04 1.19 -7.67
C MET A 66 -2.05 0.26 -8.34
N ASN A 67 -1.64 -0.98 -8.55
CA ASN A 67 -2.54 -2.10 -8.82
C ASN A 67 -2.23 -3.21 -7.80
N MET A 68 -3.24 -3.66 -7.04
CA MET A 68 -3.07 -4.62 -5.97
C MET A 68 -4.15 -5.70 -6.03
N PHE A 69 -3.73 -6.97 -5.99
CA PHE A 69 -4.66 -8.10 -5.99
C PHE A 69 -5.31 -8.29 -4.63
N GLY A 70 -4.54 -8.51 -3.57
CA GLY A 70 -5.06 -8.68 -2.21
C GLY A 70 -4.76 -7.44 -1.38
N TYR A 71 -5.80 -6.84 -0.80
CA TYR A 71 -5.75 -5.53 -0.15
C TYR A 71 -6.43 -5.59 1.22
N ASP A 72 -5.70 -6.10 2.22
CA ASP A 72 -6.21 -6.29 3.58
C ASP A 72 -5.23 -5.85 4.70
N ASP A 73 -4.18 -5.05 4.39
CA ASP A 73 -3.33 -4.42 5.38
C ASP A 73 -3.87 -3.04 5.79
N GLN A 74 -4.38 -2.95 7.01
CA GLN A 74 -4.98 -1.71 7.53
C GLN A 74 -3.94 -0.58 7.75
N ASN A 75 -2.68 -0.92 8.06
CA ASN A 75 -1.66 0.09 8.33
C ASN A 75 -1.25 0.80 7.03
N LEU A 76 -0.99 0.03 5.97
CA LEU A 76 -0.72 0.58 4.64
C LEU A 76 -1.95 1.33 4.11
N ASN A 77 -3.15 0.79 4.31
CA ASN A 77 -4.39 1.47 3.93
C ASN A 77 -4.54 2.82 4.62
N ASN A 78 -4.30 2.92 5.93
CA ASN A 78 -4.41 4.19 6.65
C ASN A 78 -3.44 5.25 6.10
N VAL A 79 -2.23 4.86 5.71
CA VAL A 79 -1.28 5.77 5.05
C VAL A 79 -1.80 6.20 3.68
N LEU A 80 -2.32 5.26 2.88
CA LEU A 80 -2.86 5.55 1.56
C LEU A 80 -4.07 6.49 1.64
N MET A 81 -5.01 6.26 2.56
CA MET A 81 -6.16 7.14 2.76
C MET A 81 -5.76 8.55 3.19
N GLY A 82 -4.71 8.69 4.00
CA GLY A 82 -4.14 10.00 4.30
C GLY A 82 -3.54 10.71 3.07
N LEU A 83 -3.13 9.97 2.03
CA LEU A 83 -2.72 10.55 0.75
C LEU A 83 -3.92 10.90 -0.13
N VAL A 84 -4.99 10.09 -0.12
CA VAL A 84 -6.27 10.39 -0.80
C VAL A 84 -6.87 11.70 -0.30
N GLU A 85 -6.87 11.93 1.01
CA GLU A 85 -7.38 13.17 1.63
C GLU A 85 -6.50 14.40 1.34
N ASN A 86 -5.28 14.21 0.85
CA ASN A 86 -4.37 15.31 0.55
C ASN A 86 -4.55 15.81 -0.89
N PRO A 87 -5.17 16.99 -1.12
CA PRO A 87 -5.46 17.48 -2.46
C PRO A 87 -4.21 17.82 -3.30
N SER A 88 -3.02 17.77 -2.71
CA SER A 88 -1.74 17.97 -3.41
C SER A 88 -1.14 16.67 -3.94
N VAL A 89 -1.74 15.51 -3.63
CA VAL A 89 -1.26 14.19 -4.06
C VAL A 89 -2.27 13.59 -5.04
N MET A 90 -1.81 13.18 -6.21
CA MET A 90 -2.62 12.43 -7.15
C MET A 90 -2.60 10.95 -6.75
N VAL A 91 -3.76 10.36 -6.55
CA VAL A 91 -3.88 8.93 -6.20
C VAL A 91 -4.63 8.19 -7.30
N GLN A 92 -4.15 7.01 -7.67
CA GLN A 92 -4.78 6.09 -8.61
C GLN A 92 -4.58 4.67 -8.10
N VAL A 93 -5.64 4.02 -7.69
CA VAL A 93 -5.62 2.65 -7.13
C VAL A 93 -6.51 1.74 -7.97
N THR A 94 -5.97 0.61 -8.39
CA THR A 94 -6.74 -0.45 -9.05
C THR A 94 -6.73 -1.70 -8.18
N LEU A 95 -7.90 -2.24 -7.87
CA LEU A 95 -8.06 -3.42 -7.03
C LEU A 95 -8.81 -4.51 -7.78
N ASP A 96 -8.51 -5.76 -7.45
CA ASP A 96 -9.14 -6.91 -8.10
C ASP A 96 -10.56 -7.15 -7.57
N LYS A 97 -11.51 -7.29 -8.48
CA LYS A 97 -12.92 -7.48 -8.17
C LYS A 97 -13.22 -8.79 -7.42
N SER A 98 -12.43 -9.86 -7.67
CA SER A 98 -12.65 -11.14 -7.00
C SER A 98 -12.31 -11.10 -5.52
N GLN A 99 -11.40 -10.19 -5.11
CA GLN A 99 -10.96 -10.02 -3.73
C GLN A 99 -11.85 -9.05 -2.95
N ALA A 100 -12.46 -8.07 -3.60
CA ALA A 100 -13.29 -7.03 -2.98
C ALA A 100 -14.51 -7.57 -2.18
N SER A 101 -14.91 -8.82 -2.40
CA SER A 101 -15.96 -9.50 -1.61
C SER A 101 -15.44 -10.25 -0.39
N CYS A 102 -14.12 -10.43 -0.25
CA CYS A 102 -13.51 -11.07 0.92
C CYS A 102 -13.80 -10.23 2.19
N PRO A 103 -14.13 -10.85 3.33
CA PRO A 103 -14.63 -10.12 4.50
C PRO A 103 -13.73 -8.97 4.97
N THR A 104 -12.42 -9.20 5.04
CA THR A 104 -11.45 -8.19 5.50
C THR A 104 -11.34 -7.05 4.50
N GLU A 105 -11.09 -7.34 3.22
CA GLU A 105 -10.97 -6.33 2.18
C GLU A 105 -12.26 -5.51 2.03
N ARG A 106 -13.42 -6.17 2.06
CA ARG A 106 -14.72 -5.50 2.04
C ARG A 106 -14.90 -4.55 3.24
N SER A 107 -14.40 -4.93 4.43
CA SER A 107 -14.43 -4.07 5.60
C SER A 107 -13.59 -2.80 5.41
N ILE A 108 -12.40 -2.95 4.82
CA ILE A 108 -11.53 -1.81 4.48
C ILE A 108 -12.23 -0.90 3.48
N HIS A 109 -12.74 -1.42 2.37
CA HIS A 109 -13.49 -0.62 1.38
C HIS A 109 -14.67 0.13 1.97
N SER A 110 -15.42 -0.51 2.88
CA SER A 110 -16.55 0.14 3.56
C SER A 110 -16.10 1.25 4.51
N SER A 111 -14.96 1.07 5.18
CA SER A 111 -14.34 2.08 6.03
C SER A 111 -13.85 3.27 5.21
N ASP A 112 -13.12 3.03 4.14
CA ASP A 112 -12.56 4.07 3.27
C ASP A 112 -13.65 4.90 2.60
N HIS A 113 -14.68 4.23 2.07
CA HIS A 113 -15.86 4.91 1.52
C HIS A 113 -16.61 5.72 2.59
N GLY A 114 -16.64 5.26 3.83
CA GLY A 114 -17.21 6.00 4.96
C GLY A 114 -16.38 7.21 5.38
N GLN A 115 -15.06 7.14 5.20
CA GLN A 115 -14.11 8.20 5.54
C GLN A 115 -14.12 9.32 4.49
N ASP A 116 -13.98 8.98 3.21
CA ASP A 116 -14.04 9.90 2.07
C ASP A 116 -14.65 9.23 0.83
N ALA A 117 -15.98 9.27 0.73
CA ALA A 117 -16.68 8.66 -0.40
C ALA A 117 -16.35 9.30 -1.76
N ALA A 118 -16.07 10.59 -1.78
CA ALA A 118 -15.75 11.30 -3.02
C ALA A 118 -14.33 11.01 -3.50
N GLY A 119 -13.35 11.07 -2.60
CA GLY A 119 -11.97 10.68 -2.87
C GLY A 119 -11.88 9.21 -3.26
N TYR A 120 -12.53 8.32 -2.50
CA TYR A 120 -12.56 6.90 -2.84
C TYR A 120 -13.13 6.65 -4.25
N ALA A 121 -14.29 7.24 -4.58
CA ALA A 121 -14.91 7.05 -5.88
C ALA A 121 -14.10 7.64 -7.05
N ASN A 122 -13.28 8.66 -6.78
CA ASN A 122 -12.42 9.29 -7.77
C ASN A 122 -11.11 8.54 -8.00
N ASP A 123 -10.53 7.98 -6.95
CA ASP A 123 -9.16 7.50 -6.93
C ASP A 123 -9.06 5.96 -7.03
N PHE A 124 -10.14 5.24 -6.71
CA PHE A 124 -10.18 3.78 -6.73
C PHE A 124 -11.03 3.23 -7.87
N ALA A 125 -10.51 2.21 -8.53
CA ALA A 125 -11.23 1.40 -9.50
C ALA A 125 -11.12 -0.08 -9.10
N VAL A 126 -12.27 -0.76 -8.98
CA VAL A 126 -12.35 -2.18 -8.65
C VAL A 126 -12.87 -2.94 -9.85
N GLY A 127 -12.07 -3.84 -10.42
CA GLY A 127 -12.45 -4.51 -11.67
C GLY A 127 -11.60 -5.71 -12.03
N ASP A 128 -12.01 -6.36 -13.11
CA ASP A 128 -11.22 -7.38 -13.78
C ASP A 128 -10.13 -6.72 -14.64
N SER A 129 -9.07 -7.46 -14.96
CA SER A 129 -7.99 -6.98 -15.84
C SER A 129 -8.47 -6.76 -17.29
N SER A 130 -7.64 -6.15 -18.11
CA SER A 130 -7.87 -5.93 -19.55
C SER A 130 -8.09 -7.20 -20.35
N THR A 131 -7.75 -8.36 -19.82
CA THR A 131 -7.99 -9.66 -20.44
C THR A 131 -9.30 -10.31 -19.99
N GLY A 132 -10.09 -9.66 -19.16
CA GLY A 132 -11.31 -10.21 -18.55
C GLY A 132 -11.01 -11.32 -17.52
N GLN A 133 -9.80 -11.31 -16.96
CA GLN A 133 -9.33 -12.23 -15.93
C GLN A 133 -9.01 -11.46 -14.66
N ILE A 134 -8.62 -12.14 -13.58
CA ILE A 134 -8.18 -11.49 -12.34
C ILE A 134 -7.08 -10.47 -12.59
N SER A 135 -7.14 -9.34 -11.90
CA SER A 135 -6.09 -8.32 -11.90
C SER A 135 -5.03 -8.69 -10.87
N HIS A 136 -4.07 -9.54 -11.25
CA HIS A 136 -3.15 -10.19 -10.31
C HIS A 136 -1.83 -9.44 -10.07
N THR A 137 -1.72 -8.22 -10.56
CA THR A 137 -0.56 -7.34 -10.29
C THR A 137 -0.50 -6.97 -8.80
N LYS A 138 0.70 -6.85 -8.28
CA LYS A 138 0.99 -6.37 -6.93
C LYS A 138 2.17 -5.41 -7.03
N GLY A 139 1.85 -4.17 -7.30
CA GLY A 139 2.89 -3.17 -7.53
C GLY A 139 2.34 -1.77 -7.68
N GLY A 140 3.26 -0.80 -7.66
CA GLY A 140 2.91 0.60 -7.79
C GLY A 140 4.10 1.48 -8.09
N ILE A 141 3.80 2.75 -8.33
CA ILE A 141 4.77 3.81 -8.58
C ILE A 141 4.45 4.98 -7.64
N LEU A 142 5.47 5.48 -6.99
CA LEU A 142 5.39 6.54 -5.99
C LEU A 142 6.18 7.76 -6.48
N ASP A 143 5.54 8.91 -6.53
CA ASP A 143 6.06 10.20 -7.01
C ASP A 143 6.68 10.15 -8.43
N GLY A 144 6.43 9.09 -9.20
CA GLY A 144 7.08 8.87 -10.51
C GLY A 144 8.58 8.55 -10.42
N ILE A 145 9.11 8.32 -9.23
CA ILE A 145 10.55 8.17 -8.93
C ILE A 145 10.88 6.74 -8.54
N VAL A 146 10.02 6.10 -7.76
CA VAL A 146 10.22 4.75 -7.22
C VAL A 146 9.09 3.87 -7.68
N ALA A 147 9.41 2.69 -8.16
CA ALA A 147 8.44 1.64 -8.41
C ALA A 147 8.73 0.42 -7.54
N PHE A 148 7.67 -0.30 -7.20
CA PHE A 148 7.76 -1.60 -6.58
C PHE A 148 6.84 -2.59 -7.28
N GLU A 149 7.26 -3.85 -7.36
CA GLU A 149 6.48 -4.93 -7.96
C GLU A 149 6.93 -6.27 -7.40
N GLY A 150 6.03 -7.25 -7.38
CA GLY A 150 6.40 -8.58 -6.91
C GLY A 150 5.21 -9.52 -6.73
N SER A 151 5.35 -10.45 -5.79
CA SER A 151 4.27 -11.37 -5.42
C SER A 151 3.55 -10.96 -4.13
N THR A 152 3.98 -9.88 -3.47
CA THR A 152 3.51 -9.45 -2.15
C THR A 152 2.14 -8.78 -2.24
N ASN A 153 1.10 -9.44 -1.73
CA ASN A 153 -0.19 -8.79 -1.44
C ASN A 153 -0.07 -7.90 -0.20
N TRP A 154 -0.89 -6.87 -0.11
CA TRP A 154 -1.06 -6.10 1.11
C TRP A 154 -1.87 -6.88 2.13
N SER A 155 -1.20 -7.74 2.85
CA SER A 155 -1.78 -8.58 3.90
C SER A 155 -0.70 -9.03 4.86
N SER A 156 -1.06 -9.30 6.12
CA SER A 156 -0.07 -9.75 7.10
C SER A 156 0.63 -11.04 6.70
N SER A 157 -0.05 -11.98 6.03
CA SER A 157 0.59 -13.19 5.49
C SER A 157 1.41 -12.91 4.23
N GLY A 158 0.97 -11.95 3.40
CA GLY A 158 1.65 -11.56 2.17
C GLY A 158 2.96 -10.83 2.41
N GLU A 159 2.98 -9.93 3.38
CA GLU A 159 4.13 -9.10 3.76
C GLU A 159 4.98 -9.72 4.86
N GLY A 160 4.45 -10.74 5.55
CA GLY A 160 5.14 -11.40 6.63
C GLY A 160 5.14 -10.62 7.95
N THR A 161 4.21 -9.68 8.15
CA THR A 161 4.05 -9.00 9.43
C THR A 161 3.71 -10.03 10.51
N GLY A 162 4.52 -10.11 11.55
CA GLY A 162 4.34 -11.11 12.60
C GLY A 162 5.08 -12.44 12.37
N ILE A 163 5.87 -12.57 11.30
CA ILE A 163 6.86 -13.66 11.22
C ILE A 163 7.87 -13.48 12.36
N SER A 164 8.12 -14.57 13.09
CA SER A 164 9.27 -14.67 13.97
C SER A 164 10.32 -15.58 13.34
N LEU A 165 11.54 -15.09 13.20
CA LEU A 165 12.69 -15.93 12.80
C LEU A 165 13.04 -16.98 13.86
N ASP A 166 12.61 -16.78 15.10
CA ASP A 166 12.63 -17.79 16.17
C ASP A 166 11.32 -18.58 16.11
N ALA A 167 11.39 -19.80 15.60
CA ALA A 167 10.25 -20.70 15.46
C ALA A 167 9.48 -20.94 16.78
N ALA A 168 10.18 -20.85 17.94
CA ALA A 168 9.57 -21.00 19.26
C ALA A 168 8.67 -19.79 19.63
N LYS A 169 8.87 -18.65 18.99
CA LYS A 169 8.07 -17.42 19.21
C LYS A 169 7.00 -17.21 18.16
N GLN A 170 6.96 -18.07 17.12
CA GLN A 170 5.95 -17.95 16.08
C GLN A 170 4.56 -18.25 16.66
N ALA A 171 3.60 -17.37 16.39
CA ALA A 171 2.20 -17.57 16.79
C ALA A 171 1.64 -18.87 16.19
N PRO A 172 0.97 -19.72 16.98
CA PRO A 172 0.39 -20.96 16.47
C PRO A 172 -0.56 -20.70 15.30
N GLY A 173 -0.39 -21.44 14.20
CA GLY A 173 -1.24 -21.35 13.02
C GLY A 173 -0.94 -20.17 12.08
N PHE A 174 -0.02 -19.26 12.43
CA PHE A 174 0.41 -18.20 11.52
C PHE A 174 1.17 -18.81 10.33
N LYS A 175 0.80 -18.39 9.13
CA LYS A 175 1.45 -18.81 7.87
C LYS A 175 1.78 -17.57 7.06
N ALA A 176 3.05 -17.32 6.86
CA ALA A 176 3.50 -16.32 5.90
C ALA A 176 3.64 -16.94 4.51
N GLN A 177 3.41 -16.13 3.50
CA GLN A 177 3.65 -16.50 2.12
C GLN A 177 5.13 -16.30 1.78
N ASN A 178 5.68 -17.13 0.89
CA ASN A 178 7.04 -16.98 0.38
C ASN A 178 7.07 -15.96 -0.76
N ASN A 179 6.88 -14.69 -0.43
CA ASN A 179 6.77 -13.61 -1.38
C ASN A 179 8.08 -12.83 -1.56
N THR A 180 8.14 -12.10 -2.67
CA THR A 180 9.21 -11.17 -3.00
C THR A 180 8.65 -9.79 -3.30
N LEU A 181 9.43 -8.76 -2.97
CA LEU A 181 9.19 -7.37 -3.33
C LEU A 181 10.44 -6.84 -4.03
N ALA A 182 10.32 -6.46 -5.29
CA ALA A 182 11.34 -5.71 -6.00
C ALA A 182 11.05 -4.21 -5.89
N VAL A 183 12.07 -3.39 -5.65
CA VAL A 183 12.01 -1.93 -5.66
C VAL A 183 13.03 -1.41 -6.65
N TYR A 184 12.64 -0.48 -7.51
CA TYR A 184 13.53 0.04 -8.54
C TYR A 184 13.28 1.53 -8.83
N VAL A 185 14.33 2.20 -9.33
CA VAL A 185 14.35 3.63 -9.67
C VAL A 185 14.72 3.88 -11.13
N ASN A 186 14.71 2.83 -11.97
CA ASN A 186 14.99 2.95 -13.40
C ASN A 186 13.86 3.68 -14.11
N THR A 187 14.12 4.88 -14.60
CA THR A 187 13.10 5.77 -15.19
C THR A 187 12.42 5.18 -16.43
N HIS A 188 13.14 4.38 -17.24
CA HIS A 188 12.57 3.74 -18.42
C HIS A 188 11.54 2.66 -18.02
N GLU A 189 11.89 1.81 -17.05
CA GLU A 189 11.00 0.75 -16.58
C GLU A 189 9.81 1.33 -15.79
N ILE A 190 10.02 2.40 -15.02
CA ILE A 190 8.94 3.14 -14.34
C ILE A 190 7.94 3.69 -15.37
N ALA A 191 8.41 4.30 -16.46
CA ALA A 191 7.54 4.84 -17.50
C ALA A 191 6.70 3.75 -18.19
N LYS A 192 7.29 2.58 -18.47
CA LYS A 192 6.57 1.42 -19.02
C LYS A 192 5.52 0.90 -18.06
N PHE A 193 5.88 0.78 -16.78
CA PHE A 193 4.96 0.31 -15.75
C PHE A 193 3.82 1.30 -15.52
N ALA A 194 4.10 2.62 -15.52
CA ALA A 194 3.09 3.66 -15.45
C ALA A 194 2.04 3.53 -16.55
N ALA A 195 2.47 3.36 -17.81
CA ALA A 195 1.55 3.17 -18.93
C ALA A 195 0.68 1.90 -18.76
N ARG A 196 1.24 0.83 -18.18
CA ARG A 196 0.47 -0.37 -17.88
C ARG A 196 -0.55 -0.16 -16.77
N LEU A 197 -0.15 0.51 -15.68
CA LEU A 197 -1.06 0.82 -14.58
C LEU A 197 -2.20 1.74 -15.03
N ASP A 198 -1.92 2.76 -15.84
CA ASP A 198 -2.94 3.66 -16.39
C ASP A 198 -3.93 2.92 -17.28
N TYR A 199 -3.44 2.02 -18.11
CA TYR A 199 -4.30 1.21 -18.98
C TYR A 199 -5.24 0.29 -18.19
N GLU A 200 -4.70 -0.46 -17.21
CA GLU A 200 -5.50 -1.36 -16.37
C GLU A 200 -6.49 -0.59 -15.49
N HIS A 201 -6.09 0.58 -14.98
CA HIS A 201 -7.01 1.43 -14.22
C HIS A 201 -8.18 1.91 -15.07
N GLY A 202 -7.91 2.39 -16.29
CA GLY A 202 -8.97 2.81 -17.22
C GLY A 202 -9.93 1.66 -17.55
N VAL A 203 -9.42 0.44 -17.71
CA VAL A 203 -10.24 -0.75 -17.96
C VAL A 203 -11.10 -1.09 -16.73
N ALA A 204 -10.54 -1.07 -15.52
CA ALA A 204 -11.28 -1.34 -14.29
C ALA A 204 -12.33 -0.25 -14.01
N ALA A 205 -12.00 1.02 -14.18
CA ALA A 205 -12.90 2.15 -13.97
C ALA A 205 -14.10 2.16 -14.94
N ALA A 206 -13.94 1.61 -16.12
CA ALA A 206 -15.03 1.46 -17.11
C ALA A 206 -16.02 0.33 -16.76
N GLN A 207 -15.71 -0.52 -15.79
CA GLN A 207 -16.58 -1.60 -15.33
C GLN A 207 -17.57 -1.11 -14.27
N PRO A 208 -18.70 -1.82 -14.05
CA PRO A 208 -19.59 -1.52 -12.92
C PRO A 208 -18.84 -1.63 -11.60
N GLN A 209 -18.78 -0.54 -10.85
CA GLN A 209 -18.10 -0.51 -9.56
C GLN A 209 -18.95 -1.17 -8.47
N PRO A 210 -18.32 -1.95 -7.55
CA PRO A 210 -19.04 -2.54 -6.42
C PRO A 210 -19.54 -1.45 -5.47
N SER A 211 -20.68 -1.72 -4.83
CA SER A 211 -21.22 -0.84 -3.79
C SER A 211 -20.69 -1.27 -2.42
N PHE A 212 -20.05 -0.34 -1.72
CA PHE A 212 -19.62 -0.52 -0.33
C PHE A 212 -20.47 0.38 0.57
N PRO A 213 -21.48 -0.16 1.28
CA PRO A 213 -22.27 0.65 2.22
C PRO A 213 -21.36 1.13 3.34
N ALA A 214 -21.49 2.41 3.72
CA ALA A 214 -20.80 2.95 4.87
C ALA A 214 -21.07 2.06 6.09
N SER A 215 -20.02 1.74 6.86
CA SER A 215 -20.16 0.99 8.10
C SER A 215 -21.10 1.77 9.03
N SER A 216 -22.27 1.21 9.37
CA SER A 216 -23.12 1.80 10.38
C SER A 216 -22.32 1.81 11.67
N SER A 217 -21.89 2.99 12.12
CA SER A 217 -21.41 3.17 13.48
C SER A 217 -22.54 2.75 14.41
N SER A 218 -22.44 1.57 15.03
CA SER A 218 -23.33 1.18 16.12
C SER A 218 -23.09 2.17 17.25
N SER A 219 -23.98 3.15 17.38
CA SER A 219 -24.03 4.00 18.56
C SER A 219 -24.34 3.10 19.76
N ALA A 220 -23.31 2.79 20.52
CA ALA A 220 -23.46 2.26 21.87
C ALA A 220 -23.97 3.39 22.78
N ALA A 221 -25.25 3.74 22.63
CA ALA A 221 -25.95 4.63 23.53
C ALA A 221 -27.39 4.15 23.63
N ASP A 222 -27.62 3.13 24.45
CA ASP A 222 -28.89 2.88 25.17
C ASP A 222 -28.74 1.67 26.08
N ALA A 223 -28.05 1.88 27.19
CA ALA A 223 -28.15 1.01 28.37
C ALA A 223 -27.88 1.83 29.64
N ALA A 224 -28.71 2.86 29.86
CA ALA A 224 -28.80 3.47 31.18
C ALA A 224 -30.21 4.05 31.33
N GLY A 225 -31.06 3.35 32.02
CA GLY A 225 -32.35 3.90 32.44
C GLY A 225 -33.42 2.86 32.63
N GLY A 226 -33.59 2.38 33.89
CA GLY A 226 -34.75 1.60 34.23
C GLY A 226 -34.64 0.80 35.53
N GLU A 227 -34.28 1.45 36.61
CA GLU A 227 -34.71 0.97 37.96
C GLU A 227 -35.87 1.85 38.40
N SER A 228 -36.96 1.21 38.67
CA SER A 228 -37.98 1.61 39.64
C SER A 228 -38.87 0.42 39.95
#